data_aea0cb23131e09cd2bb86cc2183ad07b
#
_entry.id   aea0cb23131e09cd2bb86cc2183ad07b
#
_cell.length_a   1.000
_cell.length_b   1.000
_cell.length_c   1.000
_cell.angle_alpha   90.00
_cell.angle_beta   90.00
_cell.angle_gamma   90.00
#
_symmetry.space_group_name_H-M   'P 1'
#
loop_
_entity.id
_entity.type
_entity.pdbx_description
1 polymer ?
#
loop_
_entity_poly.entity_id
_entity_poly.type
_entity_poly.pdbx_seq_one_letter_code
_entity_poly.pdbx_strand_id
1 'polypeptide(L)'
;MSTMLRRFAILTALALLALFITLTSHASSSAARSARPQAGAPESQLLEAANRDRASAGLHPLQWDMSLAAAARQHAQRMAQANTLSHQFPGEPPVQQRATQAGARFSMIAENVAEGPSAAHLHQQWMHSPPHRANLLDPELNAVGIAVVQSGGMLFAVEDFSVAVPTLNLDAQELQVAGQLSARGLRLVHATVDARKTCDMDHGWSGQRPASVVRYETSDLGQLPDDVAQRLQNGKFHSAAVGACDAGSPAGFTRFRIAILLF
;
A
#
# COMPACT_ATOMS: atom_id res chain seq x y z
N MET A 1 -37.67 64.71 -64.48
CA MET A 1 -36.95 66.00 -64.66
C MET A 1 -35.72 65.95 -63.74
N SER A 2 -34.67 66.00 -64.46
CA SER A 2 -33.38 66.68 -64.20
C SER A 2 -32.49 66.08 -63.12
N THR A 3 -31.50 65.37 -63.54
CA THR A 3 -30.11 65.72 -63.94
C THR A 3 -29.24 66.03 -62.72
N MET A 4 -28.19 65.47 -62.53
CA MET A 4 -26.77 65.43 -62.97
C MET A 4 -25.93 65.04 -61.79
N LEU A 5 -25.15 64.08 -61.92
CA LEU A 5 -23.72 64.02 -62.30
C LEU A 5 -22.78 64.87 -61.45
N ARG A 6 -21.85 64.23 -60.79
CA ARG A 6 -20.36 64.39 -60.91
C ARG A 6 -19.66 63.82 -59.69
N ARG A 7 -18.88 62.89 -59.96
CA ARG A 7 -17.42 62.80 -60.22
C ARG A 7 -16.54 62.66 -58.99
N PHE A 8 -15.92 61.53 -58.99
CA PHE A 8 -14.51 61.22 -58.64
C PHE A 8 -13.79 62.01 -57.48
N ALA A 9 -13.39 61.27 -56.51
CA ALA A 9 -12.05 61.42 -55.98
C ALA A 9 -11.63 60.07 -55.34
N ILE A 10 -10.66 59.44 -55.97
CA ILE A 10 -9.86 58.32 -55.45
C ILE A 10 -8.94 58.88 -54.40
N LEU A 11 -9.03 58.39 -53.19
CA LEU A 11 -7.97 58.52 -52.19
C LEU A 11 -7.72 57.17 -51.52
N THR A 12 -6.62 56.61 -51.95
CA THR A 12 -5.99 55.42 -51.36
C THR A 12 -5.61 55.71 -49.94
N ALA A 13 -6.27 55.03 -49.02
CA ALA A 13 -5.79 54.93 -47.61
C ALA A 13 -5.36 53.47 -47.42
N LEU A 14 -4.05 53.27 -47.37
CA LEU A 14 -3.42 52.05 -46.88
C LEU A 14 -3.83 51.86 -45.43
N ALA A 15 -4.72 50.92 -45.17
CA ALA A 15 -4.93 50.40 -43.81
C ALA A 15 -3.92 49.30 -43.59
N LEU A 16 -2.87 49.60 -42.83
CA LEU A 16 -1.95 48.66 -42.22
C LEU A 16 -2.74 47.78 -41.27
N LEU A 17 -3.09 46.57 -41.71
CA LEU A 17 -3.63 45.51 -40.86
C LEU A 17 -2.49 44.96 -40.02
N ALA A 18 -2.31 45.53 -38.83
CA ALA A 18 -1.42 44.98 -37.81
C ALA A 18 -1.98 43.65 -37.35
N LEU A 19 -1.46 42.57 -37.92
CA LEU A 19 -1.70 41.19 -37.47
C LEU A 19 -1.05 41.01 -36.13
N PHE A 20 -1.78 41.23 -35.04
CA PHE A 20 -1.38 40.82 -33.69
C PHE A 20 -1.42 39.31 -33.64
N ILE A 21 -0.26 38.66 -33.93
CA ILE A 21 -0.05 37.26 -33.60
C ILE A 21 0.13 37.22 -32.09
N THR A 22 -0.96 36.97 -31.37
CA THR A 22 -0.87 36.57 -29.95
C THR A 22 -0.23 35.21 -29.91
N LEU A 23 1.10 35.16 -29.66
CA LEU A 23 1.76 33.93 -29.21
C LEU A 23 1.17 33.57 -27.86
N THR A 24 0.14 32.74 -27.85
CA THR A 24 -0.26 32.02 -26.64
C THR A 24 0.85 31.02 -26.35
N SER A 25 1.79 31.45 -25.51
CA SER A 25 2.74 30.53 -24.87
C SER A 25 1.91 29.52 -24.09
N HIS A 26 1.67 28.37 -24.68
CA HIS A 26 1.23 27.19 -23.93
C HIS A 26 2.44 26.84 -23.04
N ALA A 27 2.45 27.41 -21.85
CA ALA A 27 3.25 26.88 -20.76
C ALA A 27 2.77 25.44 -20.55
N SER A 28 3.44 24.50 -21.21
CA SER A 28 3.33 23.08 -20.86
C SER A 28 3.75 22.99 -19.39
N SER A 29 2.76 23.01 -18.51
CA SER A 29 2.91 22.58 -17.13
C SER A 29 3.32 21.11 -17.19
N SER A 30 4.62 20.89 -17.35
CA SER A 30 5.26 19.63 -17.00
C SER A 30 5.10 19.54 -15.49
N ALA A 31 3.91 19.09 -15.03
CA ALA A 31 3.76 18.59 -13.69
C ALA A 31 4.88 17.57 -13.54
N ALA A 32 5.89 17.91 -12.73
CA ALA A 32 6.92 16.98 -12.32
C ALA A 32 6.17 15.78 -11.73
N ARG A 33 5.93 14.79 -12.57
CA ARG A 33 5.49 13.48 -12.15
C ARG A 33 6.62 13.04 -11.25
N SER A 34 6.43 13.13 -9.92
CA SER A 34 7.34 12.52 -8.94
C SER A 34 7.64 11.14 -9.50
N ALA A 35 8.86 10.95 -10.01
CA ALA A 35 9.28 9.66 -10.52
C ALA A 35 9.17 8.72 -9.33
N ARG A 36 8.13 7.88 -9.32
CA ARG A 36 8.10 6.74 -8.41
C ARG A 36 9.40 6.01 -8.70
N PRO A 37 10.21 5.70 -7.68
CA PRO A 37 11.38 4.89 -7.90
C PRO A 37 10.91 3.62 -8.61
N GLN A 38 11.27 3.49 -9.88
CA GLN A 38 10.94 2.31 -10.66
C GLN A 38 11.95 1.22 -10.32
N ALA A 39 11.48 -0.02 -10.31
CA ALA A 39 12.37 -1.18 -10.26
C ALA A 39 13.42 -1.07 -11.37
N GLY A 40 14.67 -1.42 -11.07
CA GLY A 40 15.71 -1.59 -12.08
C GLY A 40 15.32 -2.72 -13.07
N ALA A 41 16.07 -2.83 -14.18
CA ALA A 41 15.76 -3.86 -15.17
C ALA A 41 15.79 -5.30 -14.61
N PRO A 42 16.75 -5.71 -13.74
CA PRO A 42 16.73 -7.04 -13.12
C PRO A 42 15.55 -7.24 -12.17
N GLU A 43 15.22 -6.25 -11.35
CA GLU A 43 14.09 -6.31 -10.41
C GLU A 43 12.75 -6.42 -11.16
N SER A 44 12.58 -5.68 -12.26
CA SER A 44 11.39 -5.79 -13.11
C SER A 44 11.26 -7.18 -13.74
N GLN A 45 12.37 -7.77 -14.22
CA GLN A 45 12.39 -9.13 -14.77
C GLN A 45 11.99 -10.17 -13.73
N LEU A 46 12.48 -10.03 -12.48
CA LEU A 46 12.12 -10.92 -11.37
C LEU A 46 10.63 -10.81 -11.02
N LEU A 47 10.10 -9.59 -10.88
CA LEU A 47 8.69 -9.38 -10.61
C LEU A 47 7.79 -9.97 -11.71
N GLU A 48 8.14 -9.74 -12.98
CA GLU A 48 7.41 -10.28 -14.11
C GLU A 48 7.45 -11.82 -14.13
N ALA A 49 8.61 -12.42 -13.81
CA ALA A 49 8.76 -13.87 -13.74
C ALA A 49 7.90 -14.45 -12.60
N ALA A 50 7.99 -13.88 -11.39
CA ALA A 50 7.17 -14.28 -10.26
C ALA A 50 5.67 -14.20 -10.59
N ASN A 51 5.23 -13.09 -11.19
CA ASN A 51 3.82 -12.91 -11.54
C ASN A 51 3.34 -13.81 -12.69
N ARG A 52 4.20 -14.20 -13.62
CA ARG A 52 3.85 -15.23 -14.63
C ARG A 52 3.62 -16.60 -13.98
N ASP A 53 4.49 -17.01 -13.04
CA ASP A 53 4.32 -18.30 -12.36
C ASP A 53 3.11 -18.31 -11.44
N ARG A 54 2.86 -17.20 -10.73
CA ARG A 54 1.63 -17.02 -9.94
C ARG A 54 0.38 -17.12 -10.80
N ALA A 55 0.35 -16.43 -11.95
CA ALA A 55 -0.77 -16.52 -12.90
C ALA A 55 -0.98 -17.94 -13.41
N SER A 56 0.11 -18.68 -13.70
CA SER A 56 0.05 -20.08 -14.10
C SER A 56 -0.50 -21.01 -13.01
N ALA A 57 -0.33 -20.61 -11.74
CA ALA A 57 -0.89 -21.29 -10.56
C ALA A 57 -2.29 -20.77 -10.16
N GLY A 58 -2.89 -19.85 -10.93
CA GLY A 58 -4.21 -19.27 -10.62
C GLY A 58 -4.22 -18.27 -9.47
N LEU A 59 -3.06 -17.73 -9.12
CA LEU A 59 -2.89 -16.79 -8.00
C LEU A 59 -2.93 -15.32 -8.47
N HIS A 60 -3.32 -14.43 -7.57
CA HIS A 60 -3.25 -12.98 -7.81
C HIS A 60 -1.79 -12.52 -7.94
N PRO A 61 -1.51 -11.52 -8.80
CA PRO A 61 -0.18 -10.96 -8.93
C PRO A 61 0.26 -10.22 -7.68
N LEU A 62 1.56 -10.30 -7.37
CA LEU A 62 2.21 -9.48 -6.35
C LEU A 62 2.28 -8.02 -6.82
N GLN A 63 1.96 -7.11 -5.92
CA GLN A 63 2.11 -5.68 -6.13
C GLN A 63 3.48 -5.21 -5.63
N TRP A 64 4.09 -4.27 -6.35
CA TRP A 64 5.34 -3.68 -5.93
C TRP A 64 5.16 -2.81 -4.69
N ASP A 65 5.95 -3.07 -3.64
CA ASP A 65 6.02 -2.25 -2.43
C ASP A 65 7.38 -1.55 -2.33
N MET A 66 7.36 -0.23 -2.27
CA MET A 66 8.55 0.62 -2.23
C MET A 66 9.34 0.48 -0.94
N SER A 67 8.65 0.28 0.18
CA SER A 67 9.27 0.15 1.49
C SER A 67 9.95 -1.21 1.63
N LEU A 68 9.32 -2.28 1.15
CA LEU A 68 9.95 -3.59 1.05
C LEU A 68 11.17 -3.54 0.12
N ALA A 69 11.06 -2.89 -1.05
CA ALA A 69 12.20 -2.74 -1.97
C ALA A 69 13.37 -1.96 -1.36
N ALA A 70 13.09 -0.98 -0.50
CA ALA A 70 14.13 -0.25 0.22
C ALA A 70 14.81 -1.13 1.28
N ALA A 71 14.05 -1.94 2.02
CA ALA A 71 14.60 -2.91 2.97
C ALA A 71 15.44 -3.98 2.27
N ALA A 72 14.90 -4.58 1.22
CA ALA A 72 15.57 -5.57 0.37
C ALA A 72 16.91 -5.03 -0.18
N ARG A 73 16.92 -3.75 -0.61
CA ARG A 73 18.14 -3.12 -1.17
C ARG A 73 19.24 -2.97 -0.12
N GLN A 74 18.92 -2.59 1.10
CA GLN A 74 19.91 -2.50 2.18
C GLN A 74 20.52 -3.87 2.46
N HIS A 75 19.70 -4.92 2.49
CA HIS A 75 20.15 -6.28 2.72
C HIS A 75 20.98 -6.82 1.53
N ALA A 76 20.52 -6.64 0.30
CA ALA A 76 21.25 -7.02 -0.92
C ALA A 76 22.63 -6.35 -1.00
N GLN A 77 22.73 -5.05 -0.63
CA GLN A 77 24.00 -4.34 -0.54
C GLN A 77 24.95 -4.99 0.47
N ARG A 78 24.43 -5.40 1.62
CA ARG A 78 25.23 -6.04 2.66
C ARG A 78 25.73 -7.41 2.23
N MET A 79 24.89 -8.22 1.58
CA MET A 79 25.32 -9.50 0.97
C MET A 79 26.41 -9.28 -0.08
N ALA A 80 26.22 -8.31 -0.99
CA ALA A 80 27.18 -7.99 -2.03
C ALA A 80 28.54 -7.49 -1.48
N GLN A 81 28.54 -6.68 -0.42
CA GLN A 81 29.74 -6.23 0.28
C GLN A 81 30.47 -7.37 1.00
N ALA A 82 29.73 -8.26 1.63
CA ALA A 82 30.27 -9.43 2.31
C ALA A 82 30.65 -10.58 1.34
N ASN A 83 30.21 -10.49 0.08
CA ASN A 83 30.26 -11.57 -0.91
C ASN A 83 29.74 -12.90 -0.32
N THR A 84 28.59 -12.85 0.35
CA THR A 84 28.03 -13.99 1.10
C THR A 84 26.51 -13.90 1.11
N LEU A 85 25.85 -15.03 0.84
CA LEU A 85 24.40 -15.17 1.03
C LEU A 85 24.08 -15.35 2.54
N SER A 86 23.11 -14.62 3.02
CA SER A 86 22.57 -14.74 4.38
C SER A 86 21.20 -14.10 4.44
N HIS A 87 20.29 -14.66 5.22
CA HIS A 87 19.03 -13.99 5.59
C HIS A 87 19.22 -12.90 6.66
N GLN A 88 20.31 -12.97 7.42
CA GLN A 88 20.61 -12.01 8.47
C GLN A 88 22.10 -12.07 8.84
N PHE A 89 22.77 -10.93 8.87
CA PHE A 89 24.14 -10.82 9.37
C PHE A 89 24.17 -10.50 10.87
N PRO A 90 25.27 -10.79 11.56
CA PRO A 90 25.44 -10.34 12.94
C PRO A 90 25.22 -8.84 13.09
N GLY A 91 24.35 -8.45 14.03
CA GLY A 91 24.00 -7.05 14.30
C GLY A 91 23.04 -6.42 13.27
N GLU A 92 22.57 -7.16 12.27
CA GLU A 92 21.51 -6.74 11.38
C GLU A 92 20.13 -7.04 11.97
N PRO A 93 19.16 -6.12 11.87
CA PRO A 93 17.79 -6.42 12.25
C PRO A 93 17.21 -7.55 11.37
N PRO A 94 16.34 -8.41 11.92
CA PRO A 94 15.62 -9.40 11.12
C PRO A 94 14.70 -8.74 10.10
N VAL A 95 14.28 -9.49 9.06
CA VAL A 95 13.53 -8.96 7.90
C VAL A 95 12.32 -8.13 8.29
N GLN A 96 11.53 -8.55 9.30
CA GLN A 96 10.36 -7.80 9.75
C GLN A 96 10.74 -6.42 10.31
N GLN A 97 11.86 -6.30 11.01
CA GLN A 97 12.32 -5.02 11.51
C GLN A 97 12.91 -4.15 10.39
N ARG A 98 13.67 -4.75 9.46
CA ARG A 98 14.18 -4.02 8.27
C ARG A 98 13.03 -3.42 7.47
N ALA A 99 12.00 -4.22 7.19
CA ALA A 99 10.82 -3.80 6.45
C ALA A 99 10.05 -2.69 7.17
N THR A 100 9.82 -2.83 8.49
CA THR A 100 9.13 -1.79 9.30
C THR A 100 9.93 -0.50 9.38
N GLN A 101 11.25 -0.57 9.57
CA GLN A 101 12.13 0.61 9.58
C GLN A 101 12.12 1.33 8.22
N ALA A 102 11.93 0.61 7.13
CA ALA A 102 11.75 1.17 5.79
C ALA A 102 10.32 1.72 5.54
N GLY A 103 9.39 1.54 6.48
CA GLY A 103 8.02 2.05 6.43
C GLY A 103 6.99 1.06 5.87
N ALA A 104 7.34 -0.21 5.66
CA ALA A 104 6.39 -1.23 5.24
C ALA A 104 5.37 -1.53 6.34
N ARG A 105 4.13 -1.79 5.92
CA ARG A 105 3.01 -2.14 6.81
C ARG A 105 2.46 -3.49 6.38
N PHE A 106 2.51 -4.47 7.26
CA PHE A 106 2.19 -5.86 6.92
C PHE A 106 1.71 -6.66 8.13
N SER A 107 0.99 -7.75 7.85
CA SER A 107 0.59 -8.77 8.82
C SER A 107 1.39 -10.06 8.70
N MET A 108 2.05 -10.28 7.56
CA MET A 108 2.93 -11.40 7.27
C MET A 108 4.11 -10.91 6.44
N ILE A 109 5.26 -11.54 6.60
CA ILE A 109 6.47 -11.25 5.81
C ILE A 109 7.25 -12.54 5.56
N ALA A 110 7.84 -12.65 4.37
CA ALA A 110 8.75 -13.71 3.96
C ALA A 110 9.88 -13.13 3.12
N GLU A 111 10.99 -13.86 3.02
CA GLU A 111 12.17 -13.41 2.29
C GLU A 111 12.76 -14.54 1.45
N ASN A 112 13.13 -14.24 0.22
CA ASN A 112 13.99 -15.05 -0.62
C ASN A 112 15.30 -14.31 -0.88
N VAL A 113 16.42 -14.99 -0.76
CA VAL A 113 17.74 -14.49 -1.14
C VAL A 113 18.41 -15.45 -2.14
N ALA A 114 19.17 -14.89 -3.07
CA ALA A 114 19.99 -15.68 -3.98
C ALA A 114 21.15 -14.89 -4.56
N GLU A 115 22.16 -15.59 -5.08
CA GLU A 115 23.20 -15.04 -5.94
C GLU A 115 23.28 -15.78 -7.27
N GLY A 116 23.61 -15.09 -8.34
CA GLY A 116 23.69 -15.71 -9.65
C GLY A 116 24.06 -14.73 -10.77
N PRO A 117 24.32 -15.23 -11.97
CA PRO A 117 24.82 -14.42 -13.08
C PRO A 117 23.73 -13.56 -13.75
N SER A 118 22.44 -13.85 -13.53
CA SER A 118 21.33 -13.15 -14.18
C SER A 118 20.03 -13.28 -13.40
N ALA A 119 19.09 -12.34 -13.61
CA ALA A 119 17.74 -12.41 -13.02
C ALA A 119 17.01 -13.73 -13.38
N ALA A 120 17.13 -14.20 -14.61
CA ALA A 120 16.52 -15.47 -15.03
C ALA A 120 17.08 -16.65 -14.23
N HIS A 121 18.39 -16.67 -13.98
CA HIS A 121 19.04 -17.72 -13.19
C HIS A 121 18.58 -17.66 -11.71
N LEU A 122 18.52 -16.48 -11.13
CA LEU A 122 18.03 -16.27 -9.75
C LEU A 122 16.60 -16.81 -9.58
N HIS A 123 15.71 -16.43 -10.50
CA HIS A 123 14.32 -16.90 -10.46
C HIS A 123 14.22 -18.43 -10.60
N GLN A 124 15.00 -19.05 -11.50
CA GLN A 124 15.05 -20.50 -11.63
C GLN A 124 15.55 -21.17 -10.35
N GLN A 125 16.58 -20.63 -9.69
CA GLN A 125 17.04 -21.17 -8.40
C GLN A 125 15.91 -21.17 -7.37
N TRP A 126 15.18 -20.06 -7.23
CA TRP A 126 14.07 -19.98 -6.29
C TRP A 126 12.94 -20.97 -6.64
N MET A 127 12.56 -21.07 -7.91
CA MET A 127 11.51 -22.00 -8.34
C MET A 127 11.89 -23.47 -8.17
N HIS A 128 13.18 -23.82 -8.20
CA HIS A 128 13.67 -25.19 -7.95
C HIS A 128 13.94 -25.49 -6.46
N SER A 129 13.90 -24.47 -5.59
CA SER A 129 14.05 -24.61 -4.15
C SER A 129 12.68 -24.63 -3.46
N PRO A 130 12.26 -25.77 -2.84
CA PRO A 130 10.93 -25.86 -2.25
C PRO A 130 10.56 -24.71 -1.28
N PRO A 131 11.43 -24.27 -0.35
CA PRO A 131 11.07 -23.16 0.55
C PRO A 131 10.92 -21.83 -0.18
N HIS A 132 11.80 -21.50 -1.13
CA HIS A 132 11.72 -20.26 -1.89
C HIS A 132 10.51 -20.24 -2.82
N ARG A 133 10.24 -21.38 -3.47
CA ARG A 133 9.06 -21.57 -4.31
C ARG A 133 7.77 -21.43 -3.50
N ALA A 134 7.75 -21.90 -2.26
CA ALA A 134 6.60 -21.74 -1.38
C ALA A 134 6.29 -20.25 -1.14
N ASN A 135 7.30 -19.41 -0.90
CA ASN A 135 7.11 -17.96 -0.77
C ASN A 135 6.59 -17.32 -2.07
N LEU A 136 7.18 -17.68 -3.24
CA LEU A 136 6.73 -17.16 -4.54
C LEU A 136 5.28 -17.48 -4.87
N LEU A 137 4.80 -18.65 -4.45
CA LEU A 137 3.46 -19.17 -4.76
C LEU A 137 2.52 -19.17 -3.55
N ASP A 138 2.83 -18.47 -2.48
CA ASP A 138 1.94 -18.34 -1.34
C ASP A 138 0.70 -17.49 -1.74
N PRO A 139 -0.53 -18.04 -1.63
CA PRO A 139 -1.75 -17.33 -2.01
C PRO A 139 -2.07 -16.12 -1.09
N GLU A 140 -1.56 -16.10 0.11
CA GLU A 140 -1.81 -15.00 1.05
C GLU A 140 -0.96 -13.76 0.76
N LEU A 141 0.25 -13.95 0.21
CA LEU A 141 1.15 -12.85 -0.11
C LEU A 141 0.63 -12.03 -1.30
N ASN A 142 0.57 -10.70 -1.13
CA ASN A 142 0.01 -9.77 -2.11
C ASN A 142 0.95 -8.63 -2.50
N ALA A 143 2.06 -8.45 -1.79
CA ALA A 143 3.05 -7.43 -2.09
C ALA A 143 4.47 -8.00 -2.06
N VAL A 144 5.37 -7.35 -2.82
CA VAL A 144 6.79 -7.70 -2.87
C VAL A 144 7.65 -6.45 -3.10
N GLY A 145 8.79 -6.41 -2.44
CA GLY A 145 9.89 -5.50 -2.75
C GLY A 145 11.10 -6.32 -3.19
N ILE A 146 11.66 -6.00 -4.34
CA ILE A 146 12.80 -6.72 -4.90
C ILE A 146 13.99 -5.76 -5.01
N ALA A 147 15.17 -6.25 -4.69
CA ALA A 147 16.42 -5.53 -4.93
C ALA A 147 17.49 -6.45 -5.48
N VAL A 148 18.26 -5.92 -6.43
CA VAL A 148 19.39 -6.61 -7.02
C VAL A 148 20.62 -5.70 -6.96
N VAL A 149 21.72 -6.23 -6.46
CA VAL A 149 23.03 -5.55 -6.38
C VAL A 149 24.08 -6.39 -7.04
N GLN A 150 24.83 -5.79 -7.96
CA GLN A 150 25.93 -6.48 -8.66
C GLN A 150 27.25 -6.29 -7.90
N SER A 151 27.95 -7.39 -7.68
CA SER A 151 29.31 -7.41 -7.12
C SER A 151 30.08 -8.60 -7.69
N GLY A 152 31.35 -8.40 -8.03
CA GLY A 152 32.23 -9.48 -8.52
C GLY A 152 31.72 -10.23 -9.76
N GLY A 153 30.90 -9.62 -10.59
CA GLY A 153 30.28 -10.27 -11.75
C GLY A 153 29.03 -11.09 -11.43
N MET A 154 28.62 -11.17 -10.17
CA MET A 154 27.40 -11.83 -9.69
C MET A 154 26.35 -10.83 -9.28
N LEU A 155 25.10 -11.20 -9.34
CA LEU A 155 23.96 -10.47 -8.80
C LEU A 155 23.62 -11.08 -7.44
N PHE A 156 23.47 -10.23 -6.43
CA PHE A 156 22.91 -10.56 -5.12
C PHE A 156 21.49 -10.01 -5.07
N ALA A 157 20.51 -10.87 -4.90
CA ALA A 157 19.10 -10.52 -4.96
C ALA A 157 18.37 -10.88 -3.68
N VAL A 158 17.42 -10.02 -3.33
CA VAL A 158 16.46 -10.18 -2.23
C VAL A 158 15.07 -9.93 -2.75
N GLU A 159 14.13 -10.79 -2.39
CA GLU A 159 12.69 -10.59 -2.52
C GLU A 159 12.06 -10.61 -1.13
N ASP A 160 11.61 -9.47 -0.65
CA ASP A 160 10.82 -9.34 0.58
C ASP A 160 9.34 -9.36 0.21
N PHE A 161 8.61 -10.38 0.62
CA PHE A 161 7.18 -10.55 0.37
C PHE A 161 6.36 -10.17 1.59
N SER A 162 5.13 -9.69 1.40
CA SER A 162 4.24 -9.44 2.53
C SER A 162 2.76 -9.63 2.20
N VAL A 163 1.97 -9.80 3.26
CA VAL A 163 0.55 -9.45 3.27
C VAL A 163 0.47 -7.99 3.69
N ALA A 164 0.31 -7.10 2.72
CA ALA A 164 0.31 -5.67 2.94
C ALA A 164 -0.93 -5.22 3.73
N VAL A 165 -0.74 -4.35 4.73
CA VAL A 165 -1.81 -3.74 5.51
C VAL A 165 -1.93 -2.26 5.11
N PRO A 166 -3.13 -1.80 4.73
CA PRO A 166 -3.32 -0.43 4.27
C PRO A 166 -3.06 0.59 5.38
N THR A 167 -2.61 1.79 5.00
CA THR A 167 -2.55 2.93 5.92
C THR A 167 -3.92 3.57 6.00
N LEU A 168 -4.56 3.47 7.15
CA LEU A 168 -5.88 4.04 7.44
C LEU A 168 -5.80 4.96 8.66
N ASN A 169 -6.39 6.16 8.57
CA ASN A 169 -6.63 6.98 9.75
C ASN A 169 -7.74 6.36 10.61
N LEU A 170 -7.91 6.84 11.85
CA LEU A 170 -8.87 6.28 12.79
C LEU A 170 -10.31 6.33 12.24
N ASP A 171 -10.70 7.43 11.58
CA ASP A 171 -12.04 7.57 11.00
C ASP A 171 -12.31 6.51 9.92
N ALA A 172 -11.32 6.22 9.07
CA ALA A 172 -11.45 5.20 8.03
C ALA A 172 -11.50 3.78 8.63
N GLN A 173 -10.76 3.51 9.69
CA GLN A 173 -10.82 2.24 10.42
C GLN A 173 -12.21 2.03 11.03
N GLU A 174 -12.73 3.04 11.72
CA GLU A 174 -14.07 3.03 12.32
C GLU A 174 -15.16 2.85 11.27
N LEU A 175 -15.05 3.53 10.13
CA LEU A 175 -16.02 3.44 9.05
C LEU A 175 -16.12 2.02 8.48
N GLN A 176 -15.01 1.32 8.31
CA GLN A 176 -14.99 -0.06 7.82
C GLN A 176 -15.71 -1.00 8.79
N VAL A 177 -15.42 -0.90 10.10
CA VAL A 177 -16.07 -1.72 11.12
C VAL A 177 -17.55 -1.35 11.25
N ALA A 178 -17.87 -0.05 11.24
CA ALA A 178 -19.23 0.45 11.30
C ALA A 178 -20.10 -0.09 10.15
N GLY A 179 -19.56 -0.18 8.94
CA GLY A 179 -20.23 -0.77 7.78
C GLY A 179 -20.63 -2.23 8.02
N GLN A 180 -19.74 -3.01 8.64
CA GLN A 180 -20.01 -4.41 8.96
C GLN A 180 -21.09 -4.58 10.06
N LEU A 181 -21.10 -3.68 11.06
CA LEU A 181 -22.13 -3.67 12.10
C LEU A 181 -23.50 -3.29 11.53
N SER A 182 -23.53 -2.27 10.65
CA SER A 182 -24.74 -1.85 9.95
C SER A 182 -25.31 -2.95 9.06
N ALA A 183 -24.45 -3.68 8.34
CA ALA A 183 -24.85 -4.82 7.51
C ALA A 183 -25.49 -5.96 8.33
N ARG A 184 -25.23 -6.00 9.65
CA ARG A 184 -25.83 -6.94 10.61
C ARG A 184 -27.06 -6.36 11.34
N GLY A 185 -27.54 -5.18 10.91
CA GLY A 185 -28.74 -4.54 11.41
C GLY A 185 -28.56 -3.68 12.66
N LEU A 186 -27.33 -3.42 13.12
CA LEU A 186 -27.10 -2.50 14.24
C LEU A 186 -27.15 -1.04 13.76
N ARG A 187 -27.89 -0.21 14.50
CA ARG A 187 -27.91 1.23 14.30
C ARG A 187 -26.67 1.87 14.92
N LEU A 188 -25.93 2.65 14.14
CA LEU A 188 -24.78 3.37 14.67
C LEU A 188 -25.23 4.59 15.47
N VAL A 189 -24.61 4.81 16.64
CA VAL A 189 -24.86 5.96 17.51
C VAL A 189 -23.65 6.89 17.57
N HIS A 190 -23.89 8.18 17.81
CA HIS A 190 -22.87 9.24 17.86
C HIS A 190 -22.10 9.19 19.20
N ALA A 191 -21.37 8.11 19.46
CA ALA A 191 -20.54 7.95 20.65
C ALA A 191 -19.08 7.55 20.29
N THR A 192 -18.60 7.95 19.12
CA THR A 192 -17.26 7.62 18.62
C THR A 192 -16.15 8.11 19.56
N VAL A 193 -16.28 9.33 20.13
CA VAL A 193 -15.31 9.87 21.09
C VAL A 193 -15.19 8.99 22.33
N ASP A 194 -16.29 8.51 22.85
CA ASP A 194 -16.31 7.60 24.02
C ASP A 194 -15.78 6.22 23.64
N ALA A 195 -16.10 5.73 22.43
CA ALA A 195 -15.57 4.49 21.93
C ALA A 195 -14.05 4.54 21.70
N ARG A 196 -13.50 5.66 21.20
CA ARG A 196 -12.04 5.89 21.09
C ARG A 196 -11.37 5.88 22.47
N LYS A 197 -11.92 6.64 23.43
CA LYS A 197 -11.41 6.61 24.81
C LYS A 197 -11.49 5.20 25.40
N THR A 198 -12.57 4.47 25.14
CA THR A 198 -12.72 3.09 25.57
C THR A 198 -11.69 2.16 24.91
N CYS A 199 -11.31 2.41 23.67
CA CYS A 199 -10.28 1.66 22.95
C CYS A 199 -8.91 1.79 23.63
N ASP A 200 -8.56 2.98 24.12
CA ASP A 200 -7.29 3.24 24.84
C ASP A 200 -7.26 2.65 26.25
N MET A 201 -8.39 2.20 26.79
CA MET A 201 -8.48 1.62 28.13
C MET A 201 -8.25 0.11 28.11
N ASP A 202 -7.61 -0.44 29.13
CA ASP A 202 -7.47 -1.89 29.28
C ASP A 202 -8.80 -2.54 29.70
N HIS A 203 -9.62 -1.83 30.49
CA HIS A 203 -10.93 -2.30 30.97
C HIS A 203 -11.91 -1.15 31.21
N GLY A 204 -13.19 -1.46 31.38
CA GLY A 204 -14.24 -0.43 31.57
C GLY A 204 -14.67 0.23 30.27
N TRP A 205 -15.22 1.42 30.36
CA TRP A 205 -15.72 2.22 29.22
C TRP A 205 -15.75 3.70 29.59
N SER A 206 -15.81 4.55 28.56
CA SER A 206 -16.10 5.99 28.65
C SER A 206 -17.53 6.27 28.21
N GLY A 207 -18.14 7.28 28.80
CA GLY A 207 -19.46 7.78 28.43
C GLY A 207 -20.64 6.95 28.94
N GLN A 208 -21.71 6.88 28.16
CA GLN A 208 -22.91 6.12 28.50
C GLN A 208 -22.58 4.62 28.69
N ARG A 209 -23.19 4.00 29.74
CA ARG A 209 -22.97 2.59 30.04
C ARG A 209 -23.50 1.71 28.90
N PRO A 210 -22.64 0.95 28.21
CA PRO A 210 -23.05 -0.01 27.20
C PRO A 210 -23.56 -1.31 27.86
N ALA A 211 -24.34 -2.07 27.13
CA ALA A 211 -24.71 -3.44 27.53
C ALA A 211 -23.49 -4.39 27.39
N SER A 212 -22.60 -4.13 26.45
CA SER A 212 -21.33 -4.87 26.28
C SER A 212 -20.25 -4.00 25.66
N VAL A 213 -19.00 -4.27 26.03
CA VAL A 213 -17.80 -3.70 25.39
C VAL A 213 -17.04 -4.84 24.74
N VAL A 214 -16.65 -4.65 23.50
CA VAL A 214 -15.75 -5.53 22.74
C VAL A 214 -14.49 -4.76 22.40
N ARG A 215 -13.33 -5.35 22.66
CA ARG A 215 -12.03 -4.86 22.20
C ARG A 215 -11.33 -5.97 21.47
N TYR A 216 -10.72 -5.64 20.34
CA TYR A 216 -9.92 -6.61 19.59
C TYR A 216 -8.84 -5.92 18.77
N GLU A 217 -7.86 -6.69 18.39
CA GLU A 217 -6.82 -6.30 17.43
C GLU A 217 -6.92 -7.17 16.18
N THR A 218 -6.73 -6.56 15.02
CA THR A 218 -6.75 -7.26 13.73
C THR A 218 -5.83 -6.56 12.74
N SER A 219 -5.31 -7.28 11.77
CA SER A 219 -4.66 -6.72 10.58
C SER A 219 -5.64 -6.52 9.41
N ASP A 220 -6.83 -7.10 9.50
CA ASP A 220 -7.90 -7.01 8.49
C ASP A 220 -9.16 -6.45 9.13
N LEU A 221 -9.57 -5.25 8.68
CA LEU A 221 -10.83 -4.63 9.05
C LEU A 221 -11.99 -5.03 8.13
N GLY A 222 -11.73 -5.83 7.09
CA GLY A 222 -12.74 -6.35 6.18
C GLY A 222 -13.65 -7.40 6.80
N GLN A 223 -13.25 -7.98 7.93
CA GLN A 223 -14.01 -9.00 8.66
C GLN A 223 -13.99 -8.73 10.15
N LEU A 224 -15.14 -8.96 10.82
CA LEU A 224 -15.16 -9.02 12.28
C LEU A 224 -14.55 -10.35 12.74
N PRO A 225 -13.81 -10.36 13.85
CA PRO A 225 -13.41 -11.62 14.48
C PRO A 225 -14.62 -12.52 14.76
N ASP A 226 -14.44 -13.84 14.65
CA ASP A 226 -15.53 -14.82 14.76
C ASP A 226 -16.27 -14.73 16.09
N ASP A 227 -15.56 -14.51 17.19
CA ASP A 227 -16.15 -14.35 18.52
C ASP A 227 -17.01 -13.08 18.61
N VAL A 228 -16.61 -11.99 17.95
CA VAL A 228 -17.38 -10.76 17.84
C VAL A 228 -18.63 -11.00 16.97
N ALA A 229 -18.44 -11.62 15.81
CA ALA A 229 -19.54 -11.93 14.90
C ALA A 229 -20.59 -12.83 15.57
N GLN A 230 -20.14 -13.87 16.27
CA GLN A 230 -21.02 -14.78 17.02
C GLN A 230 -21.80 -14.09 18.16
N ARG A 231 -21.11 -13.16 18.88
CA ARG A 231 -21.74 -12.36 19.94
C ARG A 231 -22.92 -11.52 19.43
N LEU A 232 -22.81 -11.02 18.18
CA LEU A 232 -23.83 -10.20 17.54
C LEU A 232 -25.03 -11.00 17.00
N GLN A 233 -24.87 -12.31 16.75
CA GLN A 233 -25.94 -13.15 16.20
C GLN A 233 -27.14 -13.33 17.16
N ASN A 234 -26.97 -13.09 18.45
CA ASN A 234 -28.00 -13.32 19.47
C ASN A 234 -29.11 -12.26 19.47
N GLY A 235 -29.08 -11.24 18.64
CA GLY A 235 -30.09 -10.19 18.53
C GLY A 235 -30.32 -9.34 19.80
N LYS A 236 -29.39 -9.42 20.75
CA LYS A 236 -29.48 -8.69 22.04
C LYS A 236 -29.15 -7.20 21.92
N PHE A 237 -28.41 -6.82 20.89
CA PHE A 237 -27.93 -5.47 20.70
C PHE A 237 -28.63 -4.85 19.51
N HIS A 238 -29.02 -3.58 19.65
CA HIS A 238 -29.71 -2.84 18.58
C HIS A 238 -28.94 -1.65 18.05
N SER A 239 -27.93 -1.22 18.78
CA SER A 239 -27.07 -0.11 18.35
C SER A 239 -25.65 -0.28 18.84
N ALA A 240 -24.74 0.40 18.15
CA ALA A 240 -23.30 0.32 18.40
C ALA A 240 -22.60 1.66 18.16
N ALA A 241 -21.51 1.87 18.90
CA ALA A 241 -20.51 2.88 18.58
C ALA A 241 -19.16 2.21 18.38
N VAL A 242 -18.38 2.69 17.41
CA VAL A 242 -17.05 2.18 17.09
C VAL A 242 -16.02 3.24 17.39
N GLY A 243 -14.91 2.83 17.99
CA GLY A 243 -13.73 3.66 18.19
C GLY A 243 -12.47 2.89 17.86
N ALA A 244 -11.58 3.52 17.10
CA ALA A 244 -10.25 3.03 16.83
C ALA A 244 -9.21 3.78 17.66
N CYS A 245 -8.10 3.13 18.00
CA CYS A 245 -6.98 3.73 18.70
C CYS A 245 -5.65 3.14 18.20
N ASP A 246 -4.53 3.71 18.63
CA ASP A 246 -3.22 3.21 18.24
C ASP A 246 -2.97 1.82 18.83
N ALA A 247 -2.67 0.86 17.97
CA ALA A 247 -2.32 -0.50 18.37
C ALA A 247 -0.82 -0.67 18.62
N GLY A 248 0.01 0.34 18.27
CA GLY A 248 1.45 0.16 18.16
C GLY A 248 1.82 -0.78 17.01
N SER A 249 3.08 -1.21 16.99
CA SER A 249 3.58 -2.16 16.00
C SER A 249 4.43 -3.23 16.70
N PRO A 250 3.82 -4.15 17.45
CA PRO A 250 4.58 -5.16 18.18
C PRO A 250 5.37 -6.02 17.19
N ALA A 251 6.67 -6.15 17.43
CA ALA A 251 7.61 -6.92 16.58
C ALA A 251 7.60 -6.55 15.10
N GLY A 252 7.13 -5.31 14.75
CA GLY A 252 7.10 -4.82 13.37
C GLY A 252 5.82 -5.14 12.59
N PHE A 253 4.92 -5.97 13.12
CA PHE A 253 3.65 -6.28 12.45
C PHE A 253 2.61 -5.18 12.66
N THR A 254 1.88 -4.86 11.60
CA THR A 254 0.82 -3.84 11.63
C THR A 254 -0.49 -4.44 12.13
N ARG A 255 -1.11 -3.78 13.11
CA ARG A 255 -2.43 -4.10 13.62
C ARG A 255 -3.29 -2.84 13.74
N PHE A 256 -4.60 -3.04 13.71
CA PHE A 256 -5.61 -2.07 14.09
C PHE A 256 -6.19 -2.49 15.44
N ARG A 257 -6.42 -1.53 16.33
CA ARG A 257 -7.06 -1.76 17.62
C ARG A 257 -8.42 -1.07 17.65
N ILE A 258 -9.46 -1.84 17.93
CA ILE A 258 -10.84 -1.41 17.82
C ILE A 258 -11.58 -1.67 19.15
N ALA A 259 -12.42 -0.72 19.54
CA ALA A 259 -13.46 -0.94 20.56
C ALA A 259 -14.84 -0.75 19.96
N ILE A 260 -15.76 -1.63 20.34
CA ILE A 260 -17.18 -1.55 19.99
C ILE A 260 -17.97 -1.45 21.30
N LEU A 261 -18.75 -0.38 21.45
CA LEU A 261 -19.74 -0.24 22.51
C LEU A 261 -21.07 -0.73 21.96
N LEU A 262 -21.67 -1.74 22.58
CA LEU A 262 -22.94 -2.35 22.18
C LEU A 262 -24.05 -1.94 23.15
N PHE A 263 -25.20 -1.50 22.61
CA PHE A 263 -26.37 -1.05 23.39
C PHE A 263 -27.63 -1.82 23.02
#